data_8f82dd885a1722994c27a9db7cd2f5fe
#
_entry.id   8f82dd885a1722994c27a9db7cd2f5fe
#
_cell.length_a   1.000
_cell.length_b   1.000
_cell.length_c   1.000
_cell.angle_alpha   90.00
_cell.angle_beta   90.00
_cell.angle_gamma   90.00
#
_symmetry.space_group_name_H-M   'P 1'
#
loop_
_entity.id
_entity.type
_entity.pdbx_description
1 polymer ?
#
loop_
_entity_poly.entity_id
_entity_poly.type
_entity_poly.pdbx_seq_one_letter_code
_entity_poly.pdbx_strand_id
1 'polypeptide(L)'
;VSVSAVALAVLAGLVGFALGTVFPRVVPLARRRRSADAEARLTVAELLQRAVSNAPMGVLVVDSTRGVPVMNQRVSEMGLMREGVLDERLWEVAQRTLATGQDTQVDLSAPRGLSGRRAGLAVHGTIRLLSDQSPRLAVIYLDDQSEQVRMEASRRDFVANV
;
A
#
# COMPACT_ATOMS: atom_id res chain seq x y z
N VAL A 1 64.79 21.93 30.63
CA VAL A 1 63.70 21.45 29.71
C VAL A 1 64.29 21.48 28.32
N SER A 2 64.53 20.31 27.71
CA SER A 2 65.23 20.24 26.42
C SER A 2 64.34 20.79 25.29
N VAL A 3 64.93 21.57 24.40
CA VAL A 3 64.23 22.16 23.24
C VAL A 3 63.48 21.16 22.42
N SER A 4 63.89 19.90 22.43
CA SER A 4 63.19 18.77 21.77
C SER A 4 61.83 18.43 22.35
N ALA A 5 61.65 18.59 23.67
CA ALA A 5 60.33 18.27 24.31
C ALA A 5 59.30 19.34 23.98
N VAL A 6 59.64 20.58 23.85
CA VAL A 6 58.79 21.70 23.49
C VAL A 6 58.40 21.58 22.00
N ALA A 7 59.33 21.23 21.14
CA ALA A 7 59.05 21.00 19.71
C ALA A 7 58.08 19.85 19.48
N LEU A 8 58.19 18.75 20.24
CA LEU A 8 57.31 17.61 20.14
C LEU A 8 55.87 17.92 20.62
N ALA A 9 55.75 18.71 21.70
CA ALA A 9 54.44 19.14 22.21
C ALA A 9 53.72 20.09 21.24
N VAL A 10 54.44 21.01 20.59
CA VAL A 10 53.87 21.91 19.58
C VAL A 10 53.43 21.14 18.34
N LEU A 11 54.21 20.15 17.90
CA LEU A 11 53.86 19.32 16.75
C LEU A 11 52.59 18.46 17.04
N ALA A 12 52.52 17.87 18.22
CA ALA A 12 51.35 17.11 18.65
C ALA A 12 50.08 17.99 18.74
N GLY A 13 50.22 19.22 19.23
CA GLY A 13 49.12 20.20 19.28
C GLY A 13 48.60 20.60 17.90
N LEU A 14 49.51 20.84 16.95
CA LEU A 14 49.12 21.19 15.57
C LEU A 14 48.45 20.04 14.83
N VAL A 15 48.91 18.81 15.00
CA VAL A 15 48.28 17.62 14.42
C VAL A 15 46.92 17.38 15.05
N GLY A 16 46.78 17.53 16.36
CA GLY A 16 45.49 17.41 17.06
C GLY A 16 44.48 18.47 16.62
N PHE A 17 44.94 19.72 16.44
CA PHE A 17 44.10 20.80 15.95
C PHE A 17 43.67 20.60 14.49
N ALA A 18 44.55 20.15 13.61
CA ALA A 18 44.23 19.85 12.22
C ALA A 18 43.24 18.69 12.10
N LEU A 19 43.42 17.61 12.87
CA LEU A 19 42.47 16.48 12.92
C LEU A 19 41.12 16.90 13.53
N GLY A 20 41.13 17.72 14.60
CA GLY A 20 39.91 18.20 15.26
C GLY A 20 39.07 19.15 14.41
N THR A 21 39.67 19.92 13.50
CA THR A 21 38.96 20.87 12.64
C THR A 21 38.46 20.24 11.33
N VAL A 22 39.13 19.20 10.85
CA VAL A 22 38.75 18.51 9.57
C VAL A 22 37.75 17.40 9.79
N PHE A 23 37.91 16.64 10.89
CA PHE A 23 37.05 15.48 11.18
C PHE A 23 35.55 15.79 11.31
N PRO A 24 35.09 16.84 12.03
CA PRO A 24 33.69 17.17 12.15
C PRO A 24 33.04 17.72 10.87
N ARG A 25 33.87 18.15 9.89
CA ARG A 25 33.34 18.66 8.60
C ARG A 25 33.19 17.60 7.52
N VAL A 26 33.98 16.54 7.57
CA VAL A 26 33.93 15.45 6.56
C VAL A 26 32.86 14.42 6.88
N VAL A 27 32.68 14.08 8.15
CA VAL A 27 31.68 13.07 8.59
C VAL A 27 30.23 13.50 8.30
N PRO A 28 29.78 14.74 8.56
CA PRO A 28 28.41 15.14 8.26
C PRO A 28 28.15 15.26 6.75
N LEU A 29 29.13 15.57 5.93
CA LEU A 29 29.00 15.63 4.47
C LEU A 29 28.82 14.24 3.85
N ALA A 30 29.56 13.24 4.31
CA ALA A 30 29.43 11.86 3.87
C ALA A 30 28.09 11.24 4.34
N ARG A 31 27.65 11.59 5.55
CA ARG A 31 26.36 11.17 6.09
C ARG A 31 25.19 11.84 5.37
N ARG A 32 25.30 13.14 5.04
CA ARG A 32 24.29 13.88 4.26
C ARG A 32 24.16 13.36 2.82
N ARG A 33 25.27 13.01 2.16
CA ARG A 33 25.21 12.38 0.82
C ARG A 33 24.54 11.02 0.87
N ARG A 34 24.84 10.17 1.87
CA ARG A 34 24.18 8.87 2.03
C ARG A 34 22.69 9.02 2.33
N SER A 35 22.29 10.02 3.09
CA SER A 35 20.86 10.32 3.35
C SER A 35 20.16 10.86 2.11
N ALA A 36 20.80 11.75 1.35
CA ALA A 36 20.25 12.27 0.10
C ALA A 36 20.12 11.19 -0.99
N ASP A 37 21.09 10.28 -1.08
CA ASP A 37 21.02 9.12 -1.99
C ASP A 37 19.99 8.07 -1.54
N ALA A 38 19.70 7.98 -0.24
CA ALA A 38 18.65 7.12 0.30
C ALA A 38 17.26 7.75 0.10
N GLU A 39 17.13 9.08 0.20
CA GLU A 39 15.90 9.82 -0.08
C GLU A 39 15.56 9.85 -1.58
N ALA A 40 16.55 9.75 -2.47
CA ALA A 40 16.34 9.72 -3.92
C ALA A 40 15.95 8.33 -4.47
N ARG A 41 16.12 7.26 -3.69
CA ARG A 41 15.73 5.90 -4.09
C ARG A 41 14.43 5.53 -3.41
N LEU A 42 13.34 5.58 -4.16
CA LEU A 42 12.08 4.98 -3.74
C LEU A 42 12.37 3.55 -3.25
N THR A 43 12.03 3.26 -2.02
CA THR A 43 12.12 1.90 -1.50
C THR A 43 11.17 0.99 -2.27
N VAL A 44 11.47 -0.31 -2.32
CA VAL A 44 10.55 -1.29 -2.94
C VAL A 44 9.16 -1.20 -2.30
N ALA A 45 9.09 -0.95 -0.99
CA ALA A 45 7.82 -0.77 -0.28
C ALA A 45 7.04 0.45 -0.81
N GLU A 46 7.69 1.59 -1.02
CA GLU A 46 7.06 2.80 -1.59
C GLU A 46 6.60 2.59 -3.03
N LEU A 47 7.39 1.87 -3.84
CA LEU A 47 7.00 1.52 -5.20
C LEU A 47 5.77 0.61 -5.21
N LEU A 48 5.74 -0.41 -4.37
CA LEU A 48 4.59 -1.31 -4.23
C LEU A 48 3.35 -0.56 -3.73
N GLN A 49 3.50 0.31 -2.74
CA GLN A 49 2.41 1.14 -2.25
C GLN A 49 1.85 2.06 -3.34
N ARG A 50 2.70 2.69 -4.14
CA ARG A 50 2.28 3.50 -5.29
C ARG A 50 1.60 2.66 -6.37
N ALA A 51 2.11 1.45 -6.65
CA ALA A 51 1.50 0.54 -7.60
C ALA A 51 0.08 0.14 -7.17
N VAL A 52 -0.11 -0.21 -5.89
CA VAL A 52 -1.42 -0.53 -5.32
C VAL A 52 -2.34 0.68 -5.34
N SER A 53 -1.84 1.86 -4.95
CA SER A 53 -2.65 3.10 -4.93
C SER A 53 -3.13 3.53 -6.31
N ASN A 54 -2.35 3.27 -7.36
CA ASN A 54 -2.68 3.62 -8.74
C ASN A 54 -3.34 2.47 -9.53
N ALA A 55 -3.60 1.33 -8.90
CA ALA A 55 -4.26 0.22 -9.56
C ALA A 55 -5.68 0.63 -10.03
N PRO A 56 -6.08 0.27 -11.26
CA PRO A 56 -7.40 0.60 -11.81
C PRO A 56 -8.54 -0.13 -11.11
N MET A 57 -8.23 -1.19 -10.38
CA MET A 57 -9.16 -2.01 -9.60
C MET A 57 -9.03 -1.72 -8.11
N GLY A 58 -10.04 -2.11 -7.32
CA GLY A 58 -9.93 -2.14 -5.87
C GLY A 58 -8.95 -3.22 -5.42
N VAL A 59 -8.02 -2.85 -4.55
CA VAL A 59 -7.07 -3.78 -3.94
C VAL A 59 -7.05 -3.56 -2.44
N LEU A 60 -7.25 -4.63 -1.68
CA LEU A 60 -7.11 -4.60 -0.24
C LEU A 60 -6.51 -5.92 0.27
N VAL A 61 -5.83 -5.82 1.40
CA VAL A 61 -5.33 -6.98 2.14
C VAL A 61 -6.06 -7.04 3.47
N VAL A 62 -6.49 -8.23 3.85
CA VAL A 62 -7.15 -8.49 5.14
C VAL A 62 -6.36 -9.53 5.93
N ASP A 63 -6.40 -9.41 7.25
CA ASP A 63 -5.83 -10.40 8.15
C ASP A 63 -6.93 -11.23 8.84
N SER A 64 -6.52 -12.28 9.54
CA SER A 64 -7.42 -13.18 10.28
C SER A 64 -8.14 -12.52 11.46
N THR A 65 -7.73 -11.32 11.88
CA THR A 65 -8.34 -10.55 12.98
C THR A 65 -9.32 -9.49 12.49
N ARG A 66 -9.65 -9.48 11.19
CA ARG A 66 -10.50 -8.49 10.52
C ARG A 66 -9.79 -7.13 10.31
N GLY A 67 -8.47 -7.09 10.50
CA GLY A 67 -7.66 -5.93 10.17
C GLY A 67 -7.51 -5.76 8.64
N VAL A 68 -7.38 -4.50 8.21
CA VAL A 68 -7.15 -4.15 6.80
C VAL A 68 -5.83 -3.36 6.71
N PRO A 69 -4.68 -4.03 6.69
CA PRO A 69 -3.38 -3.37 6.68
C PRO A 69 -3.09 -2.59 5.40
N VAL A 70 -3.68 -2.98 4.28
CA VAL A 70 -3.46 -2.33 2.99
C VAL A 70 -4.80 -2.17 2.28
N MET A 71 -5.06 -0.99 1.73
CA MET A 71 -6.23 -0.70 0.92
C MET A 71 -5.93 0.48 -0.01
N ASN A 72 -6.42 0.42 -1.25
CA ASN A 72 -6.39 1.58 -2.14
C ASN A 72 -7.73 2.36 -2.11
N GLN A 73 -7.71 3.56 -2.68
CA GLN A 73 -8.85 4.47 -2.68
C GLN A 73 -10.06 3.88 -3.42
N ARG A 74 -9.85 3.05 -4.44
CA ARG A 74 -10.92 2.42 -5.23
C ARG A 74 -11.90 1.61 -4.38
N VAL A 75 -11.41 0.91 -3.36
CA VAL A 75 -12.26 0.14 -2.42
C VAL A 75 -13.23 1.05 -1.68
N SER A 76 -12.78 2.23 -1.26
CA SER A 76 -13.63 3.23 -0.60
C SER A 76 -14.66 3.83 -1.56
N GLU A 77 -14.27 4.09 -2.81
CA GLU A 77 -15.16 4.61 -3.86
C GLU A 77 -16.29 3.62 -4.18
N MET A 78 -16.00 2.32 -4.20
CA MET A 78 -17.01 1.25 -4.35
C MET A 78 -17.95 1.12 -3.14
N GLY A 79 -17.67 1.80 -2.02
CA GLY A 79 -18.48 1.79 -0.81
C GLY A 79 -18.47 0.47 -0.04
N LEU A 80 -17.43 -0.35 -0.26
CA LEU A 80 -17.23 -1.64 0.42
C LEU A 80 -16.54 -1.52 1.78
N MET A 81 -15.99 -0.34 2.08
CA MET A 81 -15.48 0.03 3.39
C MET A 81 -16.31 1.20 3.93
N ARG A 82 -16.85 1.06 5.14
CA ARG A 82 -17.63 2.10 5.82
C ARG A 82 -17.19 2.22 7.27
N GLU A 83 -16.82 3.41 7.70
CA GLU A 83 -16.41 3.68 9.09
C GLU A 83 -15.34 2.71 9.60
N GLY A 84 -14.42 2.29 8.71
CA GLY A 84 -13.37 1.32 9.04
C GLY A 84 -13.83 -0.14 9.04
N VAL A 85 -15.10 -0.43 8.68
CA VAL A 85 -15.66 -1.78 8.65
C VAL A 85 -15.83 -2.24 7.19
N LEU A 86 -15.31 -3.42 6.88
CA LEU A 86 -15.46 -4.06 5.59
C LEU A 86 -16.88 -4.60 5.41
N ASP A 87 -17.39 -4.60 4.17
CA ASP A 87 -18.69 -5.21 3.82
C ASP A 87 -18.72 -6.66 4.29
N GLU A 88 -19.79 -7.04 5.00
CA GLU A 88 -19.89 -8.34 5.65
C GLU A 88 -19.81 -9.50 4.66
N ARG A 89 -20.46 -9.40 3.49
CA ARG A 89 -20.41 -10.44 2.45
C ARG A 89 -18.97 -10.66 1.96
N LEU A 90 -18.23 -9.57 1.80
CA LEU A 90 -16.81 -9.64 1.40
C LEU A 90 -15.97 -10.28 2.50
N TRP A 91 -16.23 -9.91 3.77
CA TRP A 91 -15.55 -10.49 4.91
C TRP A 91 -15.79 -12.00 5.06
N GLU A 92 -17.05 -12.46 4.94
CA GLU A 92 -17.40 -13.89 5.03
C GLU A 92 -16.62 -14.74 4.00
N VAL A 93 -16.47 -14.23 2.78
CA VAL A 93 -15.74 -14.93 1.73
C VAL A 93 -14.23 -14.87 1.99
N ALA A 94 -13.71 -13.73 2.44
CA ALA A 94 -12.30 -13.58 2.81
C ALA A 94 -11.92 -14.51 3.97
N GLN A 95 -12.77 -14.63 4.98
CA GLN A 95 -12.58 -15.54 6.11
C GLN A 95 -12.48 -17.00 5.66
N ARG A 96 -13.28 -17.39 4.69
CA ARG A 96 -13.23 -18.74 4.10
C ARG A 96 -11.92 -18.99 3.40
N THR A 97 -11.42 -18.05 2.59
CA THR A 97 -10.10 -18.12 1.95
C THR A 97 -8.99 -18.18 2.97
N LEU A 98 -9.06 -17.34 4.03
CA LEU A 98 -8.09 -17.37 5.13
C LEU A 98 -8.08 -18.72 5.86
N ALA A 99 -9.23 -19.38 6.01
CA ALA A 99 -9.33 -20.67 6.69
C ALA A 99 -8.82 -21.83 5.81
N THR A 100 -9.22 -21.86 4.54
CA THR A 100 -8.97 -23.02 3.65
C THR A 100 -7.71 -22.88 2.80
N GLY A 101 -7.26 -21.64 2.54
CA GLY A 101 -6.17 -21.34 1.60
C GLY A 101 -6.58 -21.42 0.13
N GLN A 102 -7.85 -21.69 -0.17
CA GLN A 102 -8.35 -21.78 -1.54
C GLN A 102 -8.77 -20.41 -2.07
N ASP A 103 -8.44 -20.13 -3.32
CA ASP A 103 -8.91 -18.94 -4.03
C ASP A 103 -10.44 -18.96 -4.13
N THR A 104 -11.07 -17.84 -3.86
CA THR A 104 -12.54 -17.71 -3.86
C THR A 104 -12.95 -16.49 -4.67
N GLN A 105 -14.10 -16.56 -5.30
CA GLN A 105 -14.73 -15.43 -5.99
C GLN A 105 -16.01 -15.02 -5.29
N VAL A 106 -16.36 -13.74 -5.39
CA VAL A 106 -17.58 -13.18 -4.81
C VAL A 106 -18.19 -12.17 -5.76
N ASP A 107 -19.51 -12.23 -5.91
CA ASP A 107 -20.29 -11.19 -6.57
C ASP A 107 -20.91 -10.28 -5.51
N LEU A 108 -20.46 -9.03 -5.51
CA LEU A 108 -20.91 -7.98 -4.60
C LEU A 108 -21.91 -7.04 -5.26
N SER A 109 -22.40 -7.38 -6.45
CA SER A 109 -23.35 -6.57 -7.18
C SER A 109 -24.61 -6.32 -6.35
N ALA A 110 -25.15 -5.12 -6.47
CA ALA A 110 -26.38 -4.77 -5.77
C ALA A 110 -27.56 -5.51 -6.40
N PRO A 111 -28.49 -6.06 -5.60
CA PRO A 111 -29.73 -6.62 -6.11
C PRO A 111 -30.47 -5.59 -6.96
N ARG A 112 -31.07 -6.06 -8.08
CA ARG A 112 -31.88 -5.20 -8.94
C ARG A 112 -33.05 -4.62 -8.15
N GLY A 113 -33.30 -3.32 -8.30
CA GLY A 113 -34.43 -2.64 -7.64
C GLY A 113 -34.06 -1.92 -6.33
N LEU A 114 -32.83 -1.98 -5.86
CA LEU A 114 -32.37 -1.13 -4.74
C LEU A 114 -32.18 0.30 -5.22
N SER A 115 -32.80 1.24 -4.49
CA SER A 115 -32.54 2.67 -4.62
C SER A 115 -31.43 3.10 -3.63
N GLY A 116 -30.66 4.14 -3.98
CA GLY A 116 -29.61 4.68 -3.14
C GLY A 116 -28.21 4.48 -3.69
N ARG A 117 -27.21 4.72 -2.84
CA ARG A 117 -25.77 4.76 -3.21
C ARG A 117 -25.22 3.45 -3.82
N ARG A 118 -25.90 2.32 -3.63
CA ARG A 118 -25.55 1.00 -4.20
C ARG A 118 -26.38 0.64 -5.44
N ALA A 119 -27.28 1.51 -5.90
CA ALA A 119 -28.07 1.24 -7.10
C ALA A 119 -27.14 1.13 -8.32
N GLY A 120 -27.21 -0.03 -9.00
CA GLY A 120 -26.39 -0.29 -10.19
C GLY A 120 -24.91 -0.60 -9.92
N LEU A 121 -24.52 -0.89 -8.67
CA LEU A 121 -23.20 -1.40 -8.38
C LEU A 121 -23.07 -2.83 -8.92
N ALA A 122 -22.08 -3.07 -9.75
CA ALA A 122 -21.68 -4.39 -10.25
C ALA A 122 -20.20 -4.60 -9.96
N VAL A 123 -19.88 -5.25 -8.85
CA VAL A 123 -18.50 -5.49 -8.42
C VAL A 123 -18.26 -6.99 -8.27
N HIS A 124 -17.22 -7.47 -8.94
CA HIS A 124 -16.73 -8.84 -8.79
C HIS A 124 -15.43 -8.83 -7.98
N GLY A 125 -15.35 -9.71 -7.00
CA GLY A 125 -14.17 -9.88 -6.16
C GLY A 125 -13.47 -11.21 -6.38
N THR A 126 -12.15 -11.21 -6.40
CA THR A 126 -11.32 -12.42 -6.33
C THR A 126 -10.46 -12.33 -5.07
N ILE A 127 -10.52 -13.33 -4.23
CA ILE A 127 -9.81 -13.40 -2.96
C ILE A 127 -8.78 -14.53 -3.04
N ARG A 128 -7.54 -14.22 -2.67
CA ARG A 128 -6.41 -15.16 -2.69
C ARG A 128 -5.66 -15.12 -1.39
N LEU A 129 -5.20 -16.28 -0.94
CA LEU A 129 -4.27 -16.33 0.20
C LEU A 129 -2.94 -15.69 -0.22
N LEU A 130 -2.51 -14.68 0.53
CA LEU A 130 -1.23 -13.99 0.33
C LEU A 130 -0.13 -14.58 1.19
N SER A 131 -0.46 -14.95 2.44
CA SER A 131 0.47 -15.55 3.39
C SER A 131 -0.28 -16.51 4.32
N ASP A 132 0.28 -17.71 4.51
CA ASP A 132 -0.19 -18.72 5.46
C ASP A 132 0.48 -18.58 6.84
N GLN A 133 1.48 -17.70 6.96
CA GLN A 133 2.15 -17.39 8.21
C GLN A 133 1.24 -16.55 9.12
N SER A 134 1.53 -16.55 10.41
CA SER A 134 0.79 -15.76 11.40
C SER A 134 1.28 -14.29 11.43
N PRO A 135 0.40 -13.31 11.21
CA PRO A 135 -1.01 -13.44 10.86
C PRO A 135 -1.21 -13.93 9.42
N ARG A 136 -2.21 -14.79 9.20
CA ARG A 136 -2.62 -15.17 7.83
C ARG A 136 -3.19 -13.94 7.12
N LEU A 137 -2.79 -13.78 5.86
CA LEU A 137 -3.18 -12.63 5.05
C LEU A 137 -3.84 -13.11 3.76
N ALA A 138 -4.93 -12.45 3.37
CA ALA A 138 -5.53 -12.62 2.06
C ALA A 138 -5.55 -11.30 1.31
N VAL A 139 -5.27 -11.34 0.00
CA VAL A 139 -5.42 -10.22 -0.90
C VAL A 139 -6.74 -10.34 -1.65
N ILE A 140 -7.43 -9.22 -1.80
CA ILE A 140 -8.72 -9.12 -2.47
C ILE A 140 -8.56 -8.14 -3.62
N TYR A 141 -8.94 -8.58 -4.81
CA TYR A 141 -9.03 -7.78 -6.02
C TYR A 141 -10.50 -7.55 -6.35
N LEU A 142 -10.88 -6.30 -6.59
CA LEU A 142 -12.26 -5.88 -6.85
C LEU A 142 -12.33 -5.19 -8.20
N ASP A 143 -13.12 -5.74 -9.09
CA ASP A 143 -13.37 -5.19 -10.43
C ASP A 143 -14.77 -4.54 -10.47
N ASP A 144 -14.81 -3.23 -10.75
CA ASP A 144 -16.05 -2.46 -10.86
C ASP A 144 -16.53 -2.43 -12.32
N GLN A 145 -17.53 -3.21 -12.61
CA GLN A 145 -18.18 -3.32 -13.93
C GLN A 145 -19.45 -2.48 -14.02
N SER A 146 -19.71 -1.61 -13.06
CA SER A 146 -20.98 -0.85 -12.96
C SER A 146 -21.24 0.01 -14.20
N GLU A 147 -20.21 0.64 -14.76
CA GLU A 147 -20.32 1.46 -15.96
C GLU A 147 -20.65 0.61 -17.19
N GLN A 148 -19.99 -0.54 -17.35
CA GLN A 148 -20.23 -1.46 -18.44
C GLN A 148 -21.66 -2.00 -18.40
N VAL A 149 -22.13 -2.40 -17.24
CA VAL A 149 -23.52 -2.90 -17.05
C VAL A 149 -24.55 -1.82 -17.37
N ARG A 150 -24.29 -0.55 -16.98
CA ARG A 150 -25.17 0.59 -17.32
C ARG A 150 -25.21 0.86 -18.83
N MET A 151 -24.07 0.84 -19.50
CA MET A 151 -24.02 1.03 -20.95
C MET A 151 -24.75 -0.09 -21.70
N GLU A 152 -24.59 -1.33 -21.29
CA GLU A 152 -25.30 -2.48 -21.88
C GLU A 152 -26.82 -2.38 -21.67
N ALA A 153 -27.26 -1.97 -20.48
CA ALA A 153 -28.69 -1.75 -20.19
C ALA A 153 -29.26 -0.65 -21.10
N SER A 154 -28.60 0.49 -21.19
CA SER A 154 -29.00 1.60 -22.05
C SER A 154 -29.07 1.20 -23.53
N ARG A 155 -28.13 0.39 -24.01
CA ARG A 155 -28.14 -0.13 -25.38
C ARG A 155 -29.31 -1.06 -25.64
N ARG A 156 -29.66 -1.94 -24.68
CA ARG A 156 -30.84 -2.82 -24.79
C ARG A 156 -32.14 -2.05 -24.84
N ASP A 157 -32.27 -1.05 -23.98
CA ASP A 157 -33.47 -0.21 -23.93
C ASP A 157 -33.63 0.58 -25.23
N PHE A 158 -32.56 1.06 -25.84
CA PHE A 158 -32.60 1.72 -27.15
C PHE A 158 -33.07 0.77 -28.25
N VAL A 159 -32.56 -0.46 -28.30
CA VAL A 159 -32.94 -1.45 -29.32
C VAL A 159 -34.38 -1.93 -29.13
N ALA A 160 -34.90 -1.97 -27.89
CA ALA A 160 -36.27 -2.40 -27.61
C ALA A 160 -37.34 -1.34 -27.96
N ASN A 161 -36.94 -0.07 -28.11
CA ASN A 161 -37.81 1.08 -28.39
C ASN A 161 -37.77 1.54 -29.86
N VAL A 162 -37.10 0.82 -30.74
CA VAL A 162 -37.07 1.01 -32.19
C VAL A 162 -37.91 -0.05 -32.88
#